data_6499081004b17dbce4e09db3a246570d
#
_entry.id   6499081004b17dbce4e09db3a246570d
#
_cell.length_a   1.000
_cell.length_b   1.000
_cell.length_c   1.000
_cell.angle_alpha   90.00
_cell.angle_beta   90.00
_cell.angle_gamma   90.00
#
_symmetry.space_group_name_H-M   'P 1'
#
loop_
_entity.id
_entity.type
_entity.pdbx_description
1 polymer ?
#
loop_
_entity_poly.entity_id
_entity_poly.type
_entity_poly.pdbx_seq_one_letter_code
_entity_poly.pdbx_strand_id
1 'polypeptide(L)'
;GMGTENTIRNAKFGSQYLYSGVQADYETSFEYALKCPTVNSDNLNKGVVVMLQNTTEYPGGNYFWTDGTTLSFLPMTNDSYPYDFRGKVQHIAGGKGFGHLGPEYVKYNSFPDETTKDEIRTRKSLGWYKNISLIGSMDEVDWSHLIFHPTYSDIVDVYEGGCEFIRGVFRSEPISCMNSYIPYFNAISRQAIVERIMDYANIPFNIDEFYANDVLEMPTKTTRANIDITQQQVN
;
A
#
# COMPACT_ATOMS: atom_id res chain seq x y z
N GLY A 1 -2.61 -6.72 -22.35
CA GLY A 1 -1.78 -7.56 -23.18
C GLY A 1 -0.48 -7.87 -22.49
N MET A 2 -0.07 -9.08 -22.61
CA MET A 2 1.19 -9.55 -22.08
C MET A 2 2.26 -9.30 -23.08
N GLY A 3 3.38 -8.80 -22.65
CA GLY A 3 4.53 -8.27 -23.35
C GLY A 3 5.17 -9.05 -24.48
N THR A 4 4.39 -9.68 -25.33
CA THR A 4 4.87 -10.06 -26.65
C THR A 4 4.28 -9.10 -27.67
N GLU A 5 5.02 -8.77 -28.71
CA GLU A 5 4.54 -7.90 -29.81
C GLU A 5 3.15 -8.28 -30.30
N ASN A 6 2.80 -9.55 -30.30
CA ASN A 6 1.50 -10.03 -30.76
C ASN A 6 0.36 -9.79 -29.76
N THR A 7 0.66 -9.79 -28.48
CA THR A 7 -0.34 -9.55 -27.42
C THR A 7 -0.66 -8.07 -27.26
N ILE A 8 0.27 -7.21 -27.62
CA ILE A 8 0.11 -5.74 -27.53
C ILE A 8 -0.33 -5.13 -28.87
N ARG A 9 -0.67 -5.95 -29.87
CA ARG A 9 -0.98 -5.51 -31.24
C ARG A 9 -1.95 -4.32 -31.33
N ASN A 10 -2.80 -4.10 -30.38
CA ASN A 10 -3.68 -2.94 -30.29
C ASN A 10 -3.64 -2.29 -28.90
N ALA A 11 -2.72 -2.70 -28.04
CA ALA A 11 -2.51 -2.08 -26.76
C ALA A 11 -1.54 -0.91 -26.90
N LYS A 12 -1.79 0.14 -26.16
CA LYS A 12 -0.88 1.30 -26.11
C LYS A 12 0.37 0.99 -25.27
N PHE A 13 0.23 0.06 -24.34
CA PHE A 13 1.25 -0.26 -23.34
C PHE A 13 1.50 -1.76 -23.32
N GLY A 14 2.77 -2.13 -23.26
CA GLY A 14 3.19 -3.49 -23.02
C GLY A 14 3.42 -3.72 -21.53
N SER A 15 2.92 -4.84 -21.01
CA SER A 15 3.35 -5.36 -19.71
C SER A 15 3.64 -6.85 -19.84
N GLN A 16 4.66 -7.30 -19.13
CA GLN A 16 5.02 -8.72 -19.09
C GLN A 16 5.40 -9.10 -17.66
N TYR A 17 5.12 -10.35 -17.31
CA TYR A 17 5.62 -10.93 -16.08
C TYR A 17 6.96 -11.61 -16.36
N LEU A 18 7.98 -11.19 -15.65
CA LEU A 18 9.29 -11.84 -15.62
C LEU A 18 9.51 -12.44 -14.23
N TYR A 19 10.53 -13.27 -14.11
CA TYR A 19 10.91 -13.87 -12.82
C TYR A 19 11.13 -12.84 -11.70
N SER A 20 11.54 -11.62 -12.06
CA SER A 20 11.73 -10.49 -11.15
C SER A 20 10.47 -9.66 -10.88
N GLY A 21 9.32 -10.03 -11.46
CA GLY A 21 8.07 -9.29 -11.29
C GLY A 21 7.46 -8.79 -12.62
N VAL A 22 6.48 -7.90 -12.52
CA VAL A 22 5.86 -7.30 -13.69
C VAL A 22 6.76 -6.19 -14.23
N GLN A 23 7.06 -6.26 -15.52
CA GLN A 23 7.69 -5.16 -16.24
C GLN A 23 6.67 -4.51 -17.18
N ALA A 24 6.83 -3.21 -17.43
CA ALA A 24 6.00 -2.46 -18.35
C ALA A 24 6.83 -1.40 -19.09
N ASP A 25 6.26 -0.92 -20.18
CA ASP A 25 6.70 0.31 -20.81
C ASP A 25 6.20 1.52 -19.98
N TYR A 26 6.97 1.86 -18.93
CA TYR A 26 6.64 2.96 -18.03
C TYR A 26 6.83 4.32 -18.70
N GLU A 27 7.76 4.47 -19.62
CA GLU A 27 7.99 5.73 -20.35
C GLU A 27 6.75 6.09 -21.15
N THR A 28 6.27 5.17 -21.99
CA THR A 28 5.02 5.37 -22.72
C THR A 28 3.83 5.57 -21.78
N SER A 29 3.78 4.87 -20.64
CA SER A 29 2.70 5.06 -19.65
C SER A 29 2.68 6.48 -19.10
N PHE A 30 3.83 7.05 -18.77
CA PHE A 30 3.92 8.43 -18.28
C PHE A 30 3.67 9.47 -19.39
N GLU A 31 4.13 9.24 -20.61
CA GLU A 31 3.79 10.09 -21.77
C GLU A 31 2.27 10.20 -21.95
N TYR A 32 1.54 9.09 -21.76
CA TYR A 32 0.08 9.11 -21.83
C TYR A 32 -0.56 9.78 -20.63
N ALA A 33 -0.03 9.61 -19.43
CA ALA A 33 -0.52 10.33 -18.25
C ALA A 33 -0.40 11.85 -18.42
N LEU A 34 0.69 12.31 -19.02
CA LEU A 34 0.94 13.74 -19.33
C LEU A 34 -0.01 14.31 -20.40
N LYS A 35 -0.78 13.47 -21.11
CA LYS A 35 -1.85 13.94 -22.03
C LYS A 35 -3.15 14.27 -21.29
N CYS A 36 -3.27 13.93 -20.03
CA CYS A 36 -4.40 14.35 -19.19
C CYS A 36 -4.33 15.88 -18.99
N PRO A 37 -5.40 16.65 -19.23
CA PRO A 37 -5.35 18.11 -19.19
C PRO A 37 -4.89 18.71 -17.85
N THR A 38 -5.06 17.97 -16.76
CA THR A 38 -4.71 18.41 -15.40
C THR A 38 -3.36 17.90 -14.93
N VAL A 39 -2.66 17.09 -15.72
CA VAL A 39 -1.38 16.46 -15.36
C VAL A 39 -0.25 17.08 -16.17
N ASN A 40 0.83 17.39 -15.50
CA ASN A 40 2.09 17.87 -16.08
C ASN A 40 3.28 17.30 -15.29
N SER A 41 4.50 17.63 -15.71
CA SER A 41 5.73 17.17 -15.05
C SER A 41 5.82 17.54 -13.57
N ASP A 42 5.23 18.66 -13.16
CA ASP A 42 5.35 19.18 -11.80
C ASP A 42 4.35 18.53 -10.82
N ASN A 43 3.35 17.82 -11.34
CA ASN A 43 2.33 17.18 -10.52
C ASN A 43 2.08 15.70 -10.83
N LEU A 44 2.83 15.09 -11.74
CA LEU A 44 2.71 13.67 -12.08
C LEU A 44 2.87 12.77 -10.84
N ASN A 45 3.75 13.15 -9.92
CA ASN A 45 3.99 12.46 -8.66
C ASN A 45 2.90 12.66 -7.60
N LYS A 46 1.94 13.55 -7.84
CA LYS A 46 0.79 13.78 -6.93
C LYS A 46 -0.39 12.84 -7.22
N GLY A 47 -0.26 12.00 -8.23
CA GLY A 47 -1.26 11.01 -8.61
C GLY A 47 -0.70 9.61 -8.67
N VAL A 48 -1.51 8.69 -9.16
CA VAL A 48 -1.11 7.31 -9.42
C VAL A 48 -1.42 6.99 -10.86
N VAL A 49 -0.42 6.59 -11.61
CA VAL A 49 -0.63 6.02 -12.95
C VAL A 49 -1.01 4.56 -12.77
N VAL A 50 -2.17 4.15 -13.29
CA VAL A 50 -2.68 2.79 -13.14
C VAL A 50 -2.69 2.10 -14.49
N MET A 51 -2.00 0.97 -14.58
CA MET A 51 -2.05 0.06 -15.70
C MET A 51 -2.97 -1.12 -15.40
N LEU A 52 -4.11 -1.18 -16.07
CA LEU A 52 -5.02 -2.31 -15.98
C LEU A 52 -4.50 -3.47 -16.84
N GLN A 53 -4.25 -4.60 -16.21
CA GLN A 53 -3.80 -5.82 -16.88
C GLN A 53 -5.02 -6.71 -17.17
N ASN A 54 -5.33 -6.94 -18.44
CA ASN A 54 -6.43 -7.82 -18.84
C ASN A 54 -6.03 -9.30 -18.72
N THR A 55 -5.66 -9.71 -17.51
CA THR A 55 -5.28 -11.09 -17.18
C THR A 55 -5.50 -11.34 -15.69
N THR A 56 -5.75 -12.60 -15.33
CA THR A 56 -5.83 -13.08 -13.95
C THR A 56 -4.57 -13.84 -13.50
N GLU A 57 -3.60 -14.02 -14.40
CA GLU A 57 -2.47 -14.92 -14.19
C GLU A 57 -1.31 -14.27 -13.40
N TYR A 58 -1.30 -12.92 -13.32
CA TYR A 58 -0.16 -12.23 -12.72
C TYR A 58 -0.54 -11.49 -11.45
N PRO A 59 0.40 -11.39 -10.51
CA PRO A 59 0.21 -10.55 -9.34
C PRO A 59 0.21 -9.08 -9.73
N GLY A 60 -0.56 -8.29 -9.00
CA GLY A 60 -0.44 -6.83 -9.04
C GLY A 60 0.83 -6.35 -8.34
N GLY A 61 1.15 -5.09 -8.55
CA GLY A 61 2.34 -4.48 -7.94
C GLY A 61 2.45 -3.01 -8.21
N ASN A 62 3.53 -2.40 -7.71
CA ASN A 62 3.85 -1.00 -7.91
C ASN A 62 5.32 -0.82 -8.24
N TYR A 63 5.60 0.10 -9.13
CA TYR A 63 6.90 0.75 -9.23
C TYR A 63 6.84 2.13 -8.57
N PHE A 64 7.95 2.49 -7.93
CA PHE A 64 8.11 3.75 -7.22
C PHE A 64 9.39 4.42 -7.67
N TRP A 65 9.32 5.72 -7.89
CA TRP A 65 10.46 6.59 -8.11
C TRP A 65 10.68 7.47 -6.88
N THR A 66 11.88 7.90 -6.66
CA THR A 66 12.27 8.68 -5.46
C THR A 66 11.60 10.06 -5.40
N ASP A 67 11.10 10.56 -6.53
CA ASP A 67 10.32 11.79 -6.61
C ASP A 67 8.84 11.62 -6.21
N GLY A 68 8.43 10.39 -5.86
CA GLY A 68 7.06 10.05 -5.50
C GLY A 68 6.19 9.59 -6.67
N THR A 69 6.68 9.63 -7.90
CA THR A 69 5.97 9.08 -9.05
C THR A 69 5.72 7.58 -8.87
N THR A 70 4.51 7.11 -9.20
CA THR A 70 4.14 5.70 -9.07
C THR A 70 3.41 5.16 -10.28
N LEU A 71 3.67 3.90 -10.59
CA LEU A 71 2.95 3.11 -11.57
C LEU A 71 2.42 1.84 -10.91
N SER A 72 1.10 1.71 -10.84
CA SER A 72 0.40 0.57 -10.26
C SER A 72 -0.08 -0.39 -11.34
N PHE A 73 0.16 -1.68 -11.14
CA PHE A 73 -0.32 -2.76 -12.00
C PHE A 73 -1.50 -3.44 -11.34
N LEU A 74 -2.67 -3.39 -11.97
CA LEU A 74 -3.90 -3.98 -11.49
C LEU A 74 -4.36 -5.11 -12.42
N PRO A 75 -4.09 -6.37 -12.08
CA PRO A 75 -4.62 -7.50 -12.81
C PRO A 75 -6.10 -7.72 -12.48
N MET A 76 -6.83 -8.30 -13.41
CA MET A 76 -8.18 -8.83 -13.14
C MET A 76 -8.11 -9.94 -12.10
N THR A 77 -9.26 -10.28 -11.52
CA THR A 77 -9.41 -11.40 -10.61
C THR A 77 -10.78 -12.03 -10.76
N ASN A 78 -10.86 -13.32 -10.49
CA ASN A 78 -12.11 -14.08 -10.38
C ASN A 78 -12.53 -14.25 -8.91
N ASP A 79 -11.77 -13.70 -7.97
CA ASP A 79 -12.04 -13.81 -6.55
C ASP A 79 -13.29 -13.01 -6.17
N SER A 80 -13.95 -13.48 -5.11
CA SER A 80 -15.06 -12.77 -4.51
C SER A 80 -14.59 -11.73 -3.51
N TYR A 81 -15.46 -10.78 -3.17
CA TYR A 81 -15.22 -9.84 -2.10
C TYR A 81 -14.75 -10.53 -0.79
N PRO A 82 -13.76 -10.02 -0.08
CA PRO A 82 -13.05 -8.75 -0.28
C PRO A 82 -11.84 -8.81 -1.23
N TYR A 83 -11.50 -9.97 -1.76
CA TYR A 83 -10.33 -10.19 -2.62
C TYR A 83 -10.61 -9.90 -4.11
N ASP A 84 -11.78 -9.36 -4.40
CA ASP A 84 -12.18 -8.94 -5.74
C ASP A 84 -11.34 -7.77 -6.27
N PHE A 85 -11.67 -7.29 -7.44
CA PHE A 85 -10.94 -6.20 -8.09
C PHE A 85 -10.92 -4.91 -7.23
N ARG A 86 -11.97 -4.65 -6.43
CA ARG A 86 -12.03 -3.49 -5.53
C ARG A 86 -10.96 -3.56 -4.45
N GLY A 87 -10.78 -4.74 -3.82
CA GLY A 87 -9.73 -4.97 -2.84
C GLY A 87 -8.33 -4.76 -3.43
N LYS A 88 -8.11 -5.21 -4.67
CA LYS A 88 -6.85 -4.96 -5.38
C LYS A 88 -6.63 -3.48 -5.67
N VAL A 89 -7.65 -2.75 -6.10
CA VAL A 89 -7.55 -1.30 -6.32
C VAL A 89 -7.20 -0.58 -5.03
N GLN A 90 -7.89 -0.89 -3.93
CA GLN A 90 -7.61 -0.28 -2.63
C GLN A 90 -6.18 -0.57 -2.16
N HIS A 91 -5.76 -1.83 -2.18
CA HIS A 91 -4.44 -2.24 -1.70
C HIS A 91 -3.31 -1.68 -2.59
N ILE A 92 -3.41 -1.87 -3.92
CA ILE A 92 -2.32 -1.58 -4.85
C ILE A 92 -2.30 -0.10 -5.23
N ALA A 93 -3.38 0.43 -5.77
CA ALA A 93 -3.41 1.83 -6.22
C ALA A 93 -3.59 2.80 -5.04
N GLY A 94 -4.52 2.52 -4.14
CA GLY A 94 -4.79 3.38 -2.99
C GLY A 94 -3.69 3.30 -1.93
N GLY A 95 -3.42 2.10 -1.41
CA GLY A 95 -2.47 1.91 -0.32
C GLY A 95 -1.02 2.08 -0.75
N LYS A 96 -0.54 1.22 -1.66
CA LYS A 96 0.84 1.30 -2.13
C LYS A 96 1.06 2.52 -3.03
N GLY A 97 0.26 2.67 -4.08
CA GLY A 97 0.46 3.70 -5.09
C GLY A 97 0.32 5.11 -4.54
N PHE A 98 -0.83 5.47 -4.01
CA PHE A 98 -1.11 6.81 -3.50
C PHE A 98 -0.61 7.02 -2.07
N GLY A 99 -0.93 6.09 -1.16
CA GLY A 99 -0.58 6.22 0.26
C GLY A 99 0.90 5.98 0.57
N HIS A 100 1.67 5.42 -0.38
CA HIS A 100 3.04 4.94 -0.18
C HIS A 100 3.19 4.07 1.09
N LEU A 101 2.15 3.27 1.35
CA LEU A 101 2.11 2.38 2.51
C LEU A 101 2.93 1.13 2.27
N GLY A 102 3.60 0.68 3.32
CA GLY A 102 4.32 -0.58 3.32
C GLY A 102 3.38 -1.79 3.38
N PRO A 103 3.78 -2.94 2.82
CA PRO A 103 3.02 -4.17 2.93
C PRO A 103 3.04 -4.66 4.39
N GLU A 104 1.88 -5.01 4.93
CA GLU A 104 1.74 -5.52 6.32
C GLU A 104 1.60 -7.05 6.35
N TYR A 105 1.54 -7.70 5.20
CA TYR A 105 1.44 -9.17 5.13
C TYR A 105 2.80 -9.85 5.31
N VAL A 106 2.74 -11.13 5.64
CA VAL A 106 3.89 -12.00 5.90
C VAL A 106 3.95 -13.10 4.84
N LYS A 107 5.14 -13.39 4.35
CA LYS A 107 5.45 -14.51 3.43
C LYS A 107 6.56 -15.41 3.99
N TYR A 108 7.54 -14.80 4.67
CA TYR A 108 8.76 -15.48 5.09
C TYR A 108 8.78 -15.66 6.60
N ASN A 109 9.03 -16.89 7.06
CA ASN A 109 9.23 -17.19 8.48
C ASN A 109 10.68 -16.87 8.91
N SER A 110 11.08 -15.62 8.74
CA SER A 110 12.44 -15.14 9.02
C SER A 110 12.43 -13.66 9.39
N PHE A 111 13.61 -13.15 9.74
CA PHE A 111 13.89 -11.72 9.82
C PHE A 111 14.28 -11.17 8.44
N PRO A 112 14.05 -9.88 8.16
CA PRO A 112 14.64 -9.21 7.01
C PRO A 112 16.18 -9.16 7.16
N ASP A 113 16.87 -9.32 6.05
CA ASP A 113 18.32 -9.06 5.99
C ASP A 113 18.60 -7.54 6.04
N GLU A 114 19.87 -7.16 6.16
CA GLU A 114 20.24 -5.74 6.26
C GLU A 114 19.90 -4.96 4.97
N THR A 115 19.99 -5.59 3.81
CA THR A 115 19.60 -4.94 2.53
C THR A 115 18.12 -4.55 2.56
N THR A 116 17.25 -5.46 2.97
CA THR A 116 15.81 -5.19 3.11
C THR A 116 15.54 -4.12 4.17
N LYS A 117 16.24 -4.15 5.30
CA LYS A 117 16.10 -3.10 6.33
C LYS A 117 16.53 -1.73 5.82
N ASP A 118 17.61 -1.66 5.04
CA ASP A 118 18.06 -0.41 4.44
C ASP A 118 17.09 0.12 3.39
N GLU A 119 16.45 -0.74 2.63
CA GLU A 119 15.35 -0.34 1.74
C GLU A 119 14.17 0.25 2.53
N ILE A 120 13.76 -0.39 3.63
CA ILE A 120 12.70 0.13 4.51
C ILE A 120 13.11 1.49 5.10
N ARG A 121 14.32 1.63 5.61
CA ARG A 121 14.85 2.90 6.14
C ARG A 121 14.84 4.00 5.09
N THR A 122 15.27 3.67 3.85
CA THR A 122 15.27 4.60 2.73
C THR A 122 13.85 5.07 2.40
N ARG A 123 12.87 4.17 2.34
CA ARG A 123 11.47 4.56 2.11
C ARG A 123 10.92 5.42 3.24
N LYS A 124 11.23 5.09 4.49
CA LYS A 124 10.85 5.90 5.66
C LYS A 124 11.48 7.30 5.62
N SER A 125 12.72 7.45 5.17
CA SER A 125 13.36 8.78 5.03
C SER A 125 12.70 9.66 3.96
N LEU A 126 11.97 9.06 3.02
CA LEU A 126 11.12 9.76 2.05
C LEU A 126 9.72 10.11 2.59
N GLY A 127 9.43 9.82 3.86
CA GLY A 127 8.09 9.99 4.45
C GLY A 127 7.10 8.90 4.05
N TRP A 128 7.58 7.79 3.49
CA TRP A 128 6.78 6.62 3.12
C TRP A 128 6.76 5.60 4.26
N TYR A 129 5.98 4.52 4.10
CA TYR A 129 5.93 3.39 5.03
C TYR A 129 5.66 3.79 6.49
N LYS A 130 4.83 4.84 6.70
CA LYS A 130 4.42 5.27 8.05
C LYS A 130 3.73 4.17 8.85
N ASN A 131 3.10 3.23 8.17
CA ASN A 131 2.44 2.07 8.76
C ASN A 131 3.39 0.91 9.13
N ILE A 132 4.70 1.07 8.90
CA ILE A 132 5.72 0.06 9.14
C ILE A 132 6.81 0.61 10.05
N SER A 133 7.29 -0.22 11.00
CA SER A 133 8.44 0.08 11.84
C SER A 133 9.44 -1.08 11.86
N LEU A 134 10.72 -0.75 11.99
CA LEU A 134 11.79 -1.70 12.33
C LEU A 134 12.07 -1.74 13.84
N ILE A 135 11.36 -0.94 14.61
CA ILE A 135 11.47 -0.82 16.06
C ILE A 135 10.15 -1.30 16.67
N GLY A 136 10.22 -2.18 17.67
CA GLY A 136 9.05 -2.74 18.34
C GLY A 136 8.68 -2.03 19.65
N SER A 137 9.18 -0.81 19.88
CA SER A 137 8.87 -0.01 21.06
C SER A 137 7.62 0.84 20.84
N MET A 138 6.65 0.75 21.74
CA MET A 138 5.40 1.52 21.68
C MET A 138 5.64 3.04 21.67
N ASP A 139 6.71 3.49 22.30
CA ASP A 139 7.04 4.93 22.39
C ASP A 139 7.79 5.44 21.15
N GLU A 140 8.34 4.54 20.32
CA GLU A 140 9.23 4.91 19.21
C GLU A 140 8.62 4.64 17.82
N VAL A 141 7.49 3.95 17.74
CA VAL A 141 6.80 3.74 16.45
C VAL A 141 6.13 5.02 15.96
N ASP A 142 5.99 5.19 14.66
CA ASP A 142 5.38 6.38 14.05
C ASP A 142 3.93 6.61 14.51
N TRP A 143 3.27 5.57 14.99
CA TRP A 143 1.88 5.60 15.47
C TRP A 143 1.75 5.57 17.00
N SER A 144 2.81 5.89 17.75
CA SER A 144 2.80 5.90 19.22
C SER A 144 1.67 6.79 19.76
N HIS A 145 1.43 7.93 19.16
CA HIS A 145 0.35 8.87 19.51
C HIS A 145 -1.06 8.25 19.38
N LEU A 146 -1.25 7.27 18.49
CA LEU A 146 -2.51 6.54 18.35
C LEU A 146 -2.67 5.46 19.43
N ILE A 147 -1.58 4.80 19.84
CA ILE A 147 -1.60 3.78 20.90
C ILE A 147 -2.16 4.36 22.19
N PHE A 148 -1.77 5.59 22.52
CA PHE A 148 -2.19 6.27 23.74
C PHE A 148 -3.45 7.14 23.58
N HIS A 149 -4.03 7.21 22.39
CA HIS A 149 -5.23 7.99 22.16
C HIS A 149 -6.49 7.18 22.50
N PRO A 150 -7.44 7.72 23.32
CA PRO A 150 -8.60 6.96 23.81
C PRO A 150 -9.46 6.29 22.73
N THR A 151 -9.55 6.90 21.54
CA THR A 151 -10.34 6.35 20.43
C THR A 151 -9.69 5.11 19.81
N TYR A 152 -8.36 5.00 19.86
CA TYR A 152 -7.60 3.96 19.13
C TYR A 152 -6.94 2.92 20.02
N SER A 153 -6.79 3.21 21.33
CA SER A 153 -6.02 2.38 22.28
C SER A 153 -6.51 0.93 22.40
N ASP A 154 -7.77 0.67 22.08
CA ASP A 154 -8.32 -0.71 22.09
C ASP A 154 -7.86 -1.55 20.88
N ILE A 155 -7.27 -0.92 19.87
CA ILE A 155 -7.01 -1.57 18.57
C ILE A 155 -5.58 -1.41 18.12
N VAL A 156 -5.05 -0.19 18.28
CA VAL A 156 -3.70 0.17 17.85
C VAL A 156 -2.70 -0.24 18.91
N ASP A 157 -1.72 -1.00 18.51
CA ASP A 157 -0.63 -1.48 19.34
C ASP A 157 0.60 -1.72 18.45
N VAL A 158 1.56 -2.50 18.88
CA VAL A 158 2.74 -2.92 18.12
C VAL A 158 2.64 -4.41 17.83
N TYR A 159 2.29 -4.76 16.60
CA TYR A 159 2.17 -6.15 16.15
C TYR A 159 3.36 -6.53 15.29
N GLU A 160 4.07 -7.60 15.67
CA GLU A 160 5.18 -8.11 14.88
C GLU A 160 4.69 -8.77 13.59
N GLY A 161 5.41 -8.54 12.51
CA GLY A 161 5.16 -9.03 11.14
C GLY A 161 4.77 -7.90 10.19
N GLY A 162 5.44 -7.89 9.02
CA GLY A 162 5.25 -6.90 7.95
C GLY A 162 6.39 -6.96 6.94
N CYS A 163 6.26 -6.23 5.84
CA CYS A 163 7.21 -6.25 4.72
C CYS A 163 7.60 -7.67 4.29
N GLU A 164 6.64 -8.59 4.33
CA GLU A 164 6.78 -10.01 4.00
C GLU A 164 7.47 -10.88 5.05
N PHE A 165 7.98 -10.32 6.15
CA PHE A 165 8.70 -11.05 7.21
C PHE A 165 7.85 -11.18 8.47
N ILE A 166 7.93 -12.36 9.11
CA ILE A 166 7.18 -12.63 10.36
C ILE A 166 7.81 -11.93 11.57
N ARG A 167 9.09 -11.59 11.52
CA ARG A 167 9.85 -11.02 12.64
C ARG A 167 10.65 -9.79 12.23
N GLY A 168 10.92 -8.91 13.21
CA GLY A 168 11.79 -7.75 13.05
C GLY A 168 11.20 -6.61 12.22
N VAL A 169 9.91 -6.69 11.87
CA VAL A 169 9.12 -5.64 11.26
C VAL A 169 7.80 -5.56 12.00
N PHE A 170 7.30 -4.36 12.23
CA PHE A 170 6.12 -4.13 13.06
C PHE A 170 5.09 -3.29 12.32
N ARG A 171 3.81 -3.48 12.68
CA ARG A 171 2.63 -2.78 12.17
C ARG A 171 1.70 -2.39 13.31
N SER A 172 0.77 -1.47 13.05
CA SER A 172 -0.06 -0.86 14.10
C SER A 172 -1.29 -1.68 14.48
N GLU A 173 -1.79 -2.53 13.61
CA GLU A 173 -3.01 -3.29 13.84
C GLU A 173 -2.87 -4.73 13.30
N PRO A 174 -3.62 -5.69 13.85
CA PRO A 174 -3.49 -7.09 13.43
C PRO A 174 -3.95 -7.31 11.99
N ILE A 175 -4.91 -6.50 11.52
CA ILE A 175 -5.50 -6.63 10.19
C ILE A 175 -5.76 -5.27 9.55
N SER A 176 -5.54 -5.18 8.24
CA SER A 176 -5.80 -3.98 7.45
C SER A 176 -5.88 -4.31 5.95
N CYS A 177 -6.22 -3.33 5.13
CA CYS A 177 -6.11 -3.41 3.68
C CYS A 177 -4.69 -3.79 3.23
N MET A 178 -3.65 -3.32 3.95
CA MET A 178 -2.26 -3.56 3.59
C MET A 178 -1.76 -4.96 3.92
N ASN A 179 -2.56 -5.73 4.67
CA ASN A 179 -2.24 -7.09 5.04
C ASN A 179 -3.19 -8.12 4.40
N SER A 180 -4.48 -7.81 4.24
CA SER A 180 -5.50 -8.81 3.88
C SER A 180 -6.48 -8.37 2.79
N TYR A 181 -6.23 -7.31 2.06
CA TYR A 181 -7.11 -6.77 1.00
C TYR A 181 -8.53 -6.39 1.47
N ILE A 182 -8.78 -6.37 2.76
CA ILE A 182 -10.07 -5.94 3.29
C ILE A 182 -10.27 -4.43 3.07
N PRO A 183 -11.50 -3.94 2.91
CA PRO A 183 -11.76 -2.52 2.66
C PRO A 183 -11.63 -1.67 3.94
N TYR A 184 -10.51 -1.83 4.62
CA TYR A 184 -10.20 -1.16 5.88
C TYR A 184 -8.71 -0.80 5.92
N PHE A 185 -8.39 0.46 5.82
CA PHE A 185 -7.07 0.97 6.18
C PHE A 185 -7.00 1.16 7.70
N ASN A 186 -5.95 0.68 8.34
CA ASN A 186 -5.73 0.94 9.77
C ASN A 186 -5.50 2.43 10.06
N ALA A 187 -5.56 2.83 11.32
CA ALA A 187 -5.55 4.24 11.72
C ALA A 187 -4.34 5.02 11.17
N ILE A 188 -3.14 4.48 11.31
CA ILE A 188 -1.92 5.15 10.79
C ILE A 188 -1.91 5.21 9.26
N SER A 189 -2.45 4.22 8.58
CA SER A 189 -2.57 4.24 7.11
C SER A 189 -3.53 5.32 6.63
N ARG A 190 -4.67 5.51 7.32
CA ARG A 190 -5.62 6.60 7.05
C ARG A 190 -4.99 7.96 7.29
N GLN A 191 -4.29 8.11 8.42
CA GLN A 191 -3.55 9.33 8.72
C GLN A 191 -2.54 9.66 7.62
N ALA A 192 -1.71 8.69 7.22
CA ALA A 192 -0.71 8.89 6.17
C ALA A 192 -1.33 9.31 4.83
N ILE A 193 -2.49 8.74 4.48
CA ILE A 193 -3.24 9.11 3.27
C ILE A 193 -3.77 10.55 3.39
N VAL A 194 -4.37 10.91 4.54
CA VAL A 194 -4.89 12.27 4.77
C VAL A 194 -3.78 13.31 4.77
N GLU A 195 -2.67 13.04 5.45
CA GLU A 195 -1.48 13.92 5.43
C GLU A 195 -1.01 14.19 4.00
N ARG A 196 -0.95 13.15 3.15
CA ARG A 196 -0.56 13.32 1.76
C ARG A 196 -1.57 14.13 0.94
N ILE A 197 -2.87 13.90 1.15
CA ILE A 197 -3.92 14.70 0.49
C ILE A 197 -3.77 16.18 0.88
N MET A 198 -3.57 16.46 2.16
CA MET A 198 -3.40 17.82 2.68
C MET A 198 -2.13 18.48 2.14
N ASP A 199 -1.01 17.75 2.12
CA ASP A 199 0.25 18.23 1.53
C ASP A 199 0.07 18.60 0.05
N TYR A 200 -0.57 17.74 -0.74
CA TYR A 200 -0.83 18.00 -2.15
C TYR A 200 -1.78 19.16 -2.39
N ALA A 201 -2.69 19.40 -1.45
CA ALA A 201 -3.59 20.55 -1.44
C ALA A 201 -2.93 21.84 -0.91
N ASN A 202 -1.69 21.78 -0.43
CA ASN A 202 -0.98 22.84 0.29
C ASN A 202 -1.76 23.32 1.53
N ILE A 203 -2.40 22.40 2.23
CA ILE A 203 -3.12 22.63 3.48
C ILE A 203 -2.32 22.00 4.62
N PRO A 204 -1.97 22.73 5.70
CA PRO A 204 -1.29 22.10 6.83
C PRO A 204 -2.15 20.98 7.44
N PHE A 205 -1.51 19.82 7.69
CA PHE A 205 -2.17 18.74 8.39
C PHE A 205 -2.38 19.11 9.87
N ASN A 206 -3.59 18.81 10.39
CA ASN A 206 -3.94 19.01 11.79
C ASN A 206 -4.41 17.68 12.38
N ILE A 207 -3.68 17.20 13.39
CA ILE A 207 -3.97 15.91 14.03
C ILE A 207 -5.30 15.90 14.80
N ASP A 208 -5.68 17.01 15.42
CA ASP A 208 -6.95 17.10 16.17
C ASP A 208 -8.15 17.06 15.21
N GLU A 209 -8.02 17.69 14.03
CA GLU A 209 -9.03 17.58 12.97
C GLU A 209 -9.09 16.16 12.41
N PHE A 210 -7.96 15.48 12.27
CA PHE A 210 -7.94 14.07 11.89
C PHE A 210 -8.71 13.24 12.91
N TYR A 211 -8.42 13.36 14.20
CA TYR A 211 -9.12 12.62 15.25
C TYR A 211 -10.63 12.90 15.27
N ALA A 212 -11.03 14.17 15.08
CA ALA A 212 -12.43 14.56 15.07
C ALA A 212 -13.22 14.02 13.86
N ASN A 213 -12.55 13.79 12.73
CA ASN A 213 -13.19 13.41 11.48
C ASN A 213 -12.93 11.95 11.08
N ASP A 214 -12.09 11.22 11.78
CA ASP A 214 -11.80 9.80 11.52
C ASP A 214 -12.96 8.92 12.07
N VAL A 215 -14.10 8.99 11.40
CA VAL A 215 -15.37 8.32 11.77
C VAL A 215 -15.53 6.94 11.11
N LEU A 216 -14.51 6.14 11.09
CA LEU A 216 -14.62 4.84 10.50
C LEU A 216 -15.32 3.83 11.40
N GLU A 217 -16.24 3.08 10.78
CA GLU A 217 -16.70 1.81 11.36
C GLU A 217 -15.49 0.86 11.45
N MET A 218 -14.87 0.84 12.60
CA MET A 218 -13.80 -0.09 12.87
C MET A 218 -14.32 -1.52 12.80
N PRO A 219 -13.57 -2.47 12.23
CA PRO A 219 -13.97 -3.86 12.23
C PRO A 219 -14.29 -4.29 13.66
N THR A 220 -15.50 -4.72 13.92
CA THR A 220 -15.87 -5.23 15.24
C THR A 220 -15.00 -6.42 15.60
N LYS A 221 -14.85 -6.74 16.90
CA LYS A 221 -14.13 -7.95 17.34
C LYS A 221 -14.64 -9.21 16.64
N THR A 222 -15.92 -9.27 16.30
CA THR A 222 -16.56 -10.37 15.57
C THR A 222 -16.10 -10.44 14.10
N THR A 223 -15.95 -9.30 13.43
CA THR A 223 -15.39 -9.25 12.07
C THR A 223 -13.93 -9.68 12.06
N ARG A 224 -13.18 -9.38 13.13
CA ARG A 224 -11.78 -9.80 13.30
C ARG A 224 -11.62 -11.29 13.54
N ALA A 225 -12.55 -11.92 14.26
CA ALA A 225 -12.53 -13.36 14.53
C ALA A 225 -12.92 -14.22 13.31
N ASN A 226 -13.69 -13.64 12.39
CA ASN A 226 -14.13 -14.34 11.17
C ASN A 226 -13.18 -14.15 9.98
N ILE A 227 -12.20 -13.24 10.09
CA ILE A 227 -11.12 -13.15 9.12
C ILE A 227 -10.05 -14.11 9.64
N ASP A 228 -10.07 -15.29 9.08
CA ASP A 228 -9.26 -16.42 9.48
C ASP A 228 -7.77 -16.07 9.53
N ILE A 229 -7.25 -16.00 10.75
CA ILE A 229 -5.82 -15.80 11.02
C ILE A 229 -4.98 -16.94 10.39
N THR A 230 -5.62 -18.06 10.03
CA THR A 230 -4.95 -19.23 9.42
C THR A 230 -4.45 -18.97 8.00
N GLN A 231 -4.94 -17.95 7.29
CA GLN A 231 -4.38 -17.58 5.98
C GLN A 231 -3.03 -16.84 6.08
N GLN A 232 -2.58 -16.49 7.27
CA GLN A 232 -1.21 -15.99 7.48
C GLN A 232 -0.18 -17.12 7.59
N GLN A 233 -0.61 -18.35 7.65
CA GLN A 233 0.30 -19.49 7.58
C GLN A 233 0.49 -19.88 6.12
N VAL A 234 1.64 -19.52 5.64
CA VAL A 234 2.30 -19.93 4.41
C VAL A 234 1.88 -21.34 3.98
N ASN A 235 1.24 -21.44 2.82
CA ASN A 235 1.42 -22.60 1.95
C ASN A 235 2.62 -22.38 1.04
#